data_074c9cbddbb768ca6e38eaebaf06369a
#
_entry.id   074c9cbddbb768ca6e38eaebaf06369a
#
_cell.length_a   1.000
_cell.length_b   1.000
_cell.length_c   1.000
_cell.angle_alpha   90.00
_cell.angle_beta   90.00
_cell.angle_gamma   90.00
#
_symmetry.space_group_name_H-M   'P 1'
#
loop_
_entity.id
_entity.type
_entity.pdbx_description
1 polymer ?
#
loop_
_entity_poly.entity_id
_entity_poly.type
_entity_poly.pdbx_seq_one_letter_code
_entity_poly.pdbx_strand_id
1 'polypeptide(L)'
;DSVAVYSTYSNDGLMLLAEYAETLKVWPGTFNPYIPEFAAAKNKTFTVGARQSADVGLANDVDFSIEFSRFKAGPAGSPWEKQDQLVLGASYYVAPNLNLFAEAIRVEGWVPLNFLSGGNPGSVVGTSWSSQTSTTNVLTLGIQAGF
;
A
#
# COMPACT_ATOMS: atom_id res chain seq x y z
N ASP A 1 11.08 -8.97 -16.79
CA ASP A 1 10.50 -10.20 -16.25
C ASP A 1 10.29 -10.03 -14.74
N SER A 2 9.17 -10.54 -14.22
CA SER A 2 8.83 -10.56 -12.80
C SER A 2 8.20 -11.89 -12.42
N VAL A 3 8.20 -12.21 -11.13
CA VAL A 3 7.49 -13.33 -10.55
C VAL A 3 6.59 -12.81 -9.44
N ALA A 4 5.39 -13.38 -9.33
CA ALA A 4 4.47 -13.13 -8.24
C ALA A 4 3.88 -14.43 -7.73
N VAL A 5 3.72 -14.55 -6.42
CA VAL A 5 3.06 -15.67 -5.74
C VAL A 5 2.06 -15.06 -4.75
N TYR A 6 0.86 -15.60 -4.74
CA TYR A 6 -0.14 -15.23 -3.75
C TYR A 6 -0.80 -16.46 -3.14
N SER A 7 -1.31 -16.32 -1.94
CA SER A 7 -2.07 -17.33 -1.22
C SER A 7 -3.22 -16.67 -0.47
N THR A 8 -4.37 -17.34 -0.49
CA THR A 8 -5.53 -16.94 0.29
C THR A 8 -6.05 -18.12 1.09
N TYR A 9 -6.56 -17.85 2.30
CA TYR A 9 -7.26 -18.79 3.14
C TYR A 9 -8.58 -18.18 3.59
N SER A 10 -9.67 -18.93 3.57
CA SER A 10 -10.98 -18.47 4.03
C SER A 10 -11.65 -19.55 4.88
N ASN A 11 -12.16 -19.16 6.05
CA ASN A 11 -12.96 -20.00 6.93
C ASN A 11 -13.81 -19.12 7.87
N ASP A 12 -15.11 -19.43 7.99
CA ASP A 12 -16.05 -18.82 8.97
C ASP A 12 -15.96 -17.27 9.05
N GLY A 13 -16.04 -16.61 7.89
CA GLY A 13 -15.96 -15.14 7.83
C GLY A 13 -14.54 -14.57 7.95
N LEU A 14 -13.54 -15.38 8.30
CA LEU A 14 -12.14 -15.00 8.25
C LEU A 14 -11.56 -15.22 6.86
N MET A 15 -10.88 -14.23 6.32
CA MET A 15 -10.04 -14.35 5.13
C MET A 15 -8.63 -13.85 5.45
N LEU A 16 -7.63 -14.64 5.07
CA LEU A 16 -6.22 -14.26 5.12
C LEU A 16 -5.65 -14.16 3.70
N LEU A 17 -4.76 -13.23 3.50
CA LEU A 17 -4.04 -12.99 2.24
C LEU A 17 -2.55 -12.88 2.51
N ALA A 18 -1.74 -13.49 1.66
CA ALA A 18 -0.31 -13.25 1.56
C ALA A 18 0.08 -13.17 0.09
N GLU A 19 0.87 -12.16 -0.25
CA GLU A 19 1.38 -11.95 -1.60
C GLU A 19 2.86 -11.56 -1.55
N TYR A 20 3.63 -12.07 -2.51
CA TYR A 20 5.00 -11.67 -2.77
C TYR A 20 5.22 -11.53 -4.28
N ALA A 21 5.86 -10.44 -4.67
CA ALA A 21 6.31 -10.28 -6.05
C ALA A 21 7.70 -9.65 -6.10
N GLU A 22 8.49 -10.01 -7.12
CA GLU A 22 9.77 -9.38 -7.39
C GLU A 22 10.06 -9.29 -8.88
N THR A 23 10.89 -8.33 -9.26
CA THR A 23 11.48 -8.26 -10.60
C THR A 23 12.69 -9.19 -10.66
N LEU A 24 12.78 -10.02 -11.70
CA LEU A 24 13.91 -10.97 -11.89
C LEU A 24 15.20 -10.24 -12.29
N LYS A 25 15.06 -9.05 -12.88
CA LYS A 25 16.17 -8.19 -13.28
C LYS A 25 16.06 -6.85 -12.56
N VAL A 26 17.20 -6.18 -12.47
CA VAL A 26 17.24 -4.79 -12.02
C VAL A 26 16.34 -3.95 -12.93
N TRP A 27 15.53 -3.09 -12.33
CA TRP A 27 14.65 -2.18 -13.06
C TRP A 27 15.49 -1.03 -13.67
N PRO A 28 15.63 -0.96 -14.99
CA PRO A 28 16.49 0.05 -15.62
C PRO A 28 15.82 1.44 -15.74
N GLY A 29 14.52 1.52 -15.45
CA GLY A 29 13.71 2.69 -15.77
C GLY A 29 13.76 3.85 -14.79
N THR A 30 14.57 3.76 -13.75
CA THR A 30 14.55 4.77 -12.68
C THR A 30 15.79 5.66 -12.65
N PHE A 31 16.55 5.70 -13.72
CA PHE A 31 17.61 6.71 -13.82
C PHE A 31 16.97 8.10 -13.92
N ASN A 32 17.01 8.82 -12.81
CA ASN A 32 16.65 10.22 -12.80
C ASN A 32 17.94 11.04 -12.61
N PRO A 33 18.35 11.82 -13.61
CA PRO A 33 19.58 12.62 -13.52
C PRO A 33 19.54 13.68 -12.41
N TYR A 34 18.35 13.96 -11.91
CA TYR A 34 18.14 14.89 -10.78
C TYR A 34 18.24 14.20 -9.42
N ILE A 35 18.41 12.88 -9.39
CA ILE A 35 18.60 12.07 -8.19
C ILE A 35 19.82 11.17 -8.45
N PRO A 36 21.05 11.72 -8.44
CA PRO A 36 22.26 11.00 -8.84
C PRO A 36 22.58 9.80 -7.93
N GLU A 37 22.02 9.77 -6.73
CA GLU A 37 22.21 8.71 -5.75
C GLU A 37 21.22 7.53 -5.95
N PHE A 38 20.33 7.62 -6.92
CA PHE A 38 19.32 6.60 -7.18
C PHE A 38 19.94 5.41 -7.90
N ALA A 39 20.42 4.45 -7.15
CA ALA A 39 20.91 3.19 -7.70
C ALA A 39 19.74 2.28 -8.10
N ALA A 40 19.79 1.75 -9.32
CA ALA A 40 18.82 0.76 -9.78
C ALA A 40 18.93 -0.53 -8.95
N ALA A 41 17.80 -1.09 -8.55
CA ALA A 41 17.72 -2.33 -7.77
C ALA A 41 16.58 -3.22 -8.31
N LYS A 42 16.56 -4.48 -7.87
CA LYS A 42 15.39 -5.32 -8.06
C LYS A 42 14.28 -4.83 -7.15
N ASN A 43 13.11 -4.59 -7.72
CA ASN A 43 11.93 -4.23 -6.95
C ASN A 43 11.29 -5.48 -6.36
N LYS A 44 10.85 -5.37 -5.11
CA LYS A 44 10.16 -6.44 -4.40
C LYS A 44 8.95 -5.84 -3.68
N THR A 45 7.87 -6.58 -3.65
CA THR A 45 6.70 -6.26 -2.84
C THR A 45 6.29 -7.45 -2.00
N PHE A 46 5.78 -7.17 -0.83
CA PHE A 46 5.24 -8.16 0.08
C PHE A 46 3.98 -7.57 0.72
N THR A 47 2.89 -8.32 0.70
CA THR A 47 1.62 -7.91 1.28
C THR A 47 1.08 -9.06 2.13
N VAL A 48 0.59 -8.74 3.32
CA VAL A 48 -0.22 -9.64 4.14
C VAL A 48 -1.46 -8.91 4.61
N GLY A 49 -2.57 -9.61 4.67
CA GLY A 49 -3.84 -9.04 5.09
C GLY A 49 -4.74 -10.06 5.77
N ALA A 50 -5.66 -9.53 6.53
CA ALA A 50 -6.75 -10.29 7.13
C ALA A 50 -8.05 -9.50 7.03
N ARG A 51 -9.16 -10.20 6.81
CA ARG A 51 -10.51 -9.67 6.91
C ARG A 51 -11.34 -10.61 7.78
N GLN A 52 -12.16 -10.05 8.66
CA GLN A 52 -13.09 -10.78 9.50
C GLN A 52 -14.46 -10.11 9.44
N SER A 53 -15.48 -10.91 9.11
CA SER A 53 -16.88 -10.52 9.28
C SER A 53 -17.30 -10.71 10.73
N ALA A 54 -18.00 -9.76 11.30
CA ALA A 54 -18.44 -9.78 12.69
C ALA A 54 -19.86 -9.24 12.83
N ASP A 55 -20.68 -9.94 13.60
CA ASP A 55 -21.97 -9.44 14.08
C ASP A 55 -21.71 -8.37 15.17
N VAL A 56 -22.11 -7.15 14.89
CA VAL A 56 -22.02 -6.01 15.81
C VAL A 56 -23.40 -5.51 16.25
N GLY A 57 -24.44 -6.31 16.06
CA GLY A 57 -25.83 -5.97 16.40
C GLY A 57 -26.53 -5.11 15.34
N LEU A 58 -26.00 -5.04 14.13
CA LEU A 58 -26.66 -4.45 12.96
C LEU A 58 -27.43 -5.50 12.16
N ALA A 59 -28.15 -5.09 11.13
CA ALA A 59 -28.94 -6.01 10.30
C ALA A 59 -28.07 -6.99 9.50
N ASN A 60 -26.85 -6.60 9.15
CA ASN A 60 -25.85 -7.42 8.49
C ASN A 60 -24.52 -7.29 9.21
N ASP A 61 -23.64 -8.25 9.02
CA ASP A 61 -22.29 -8.23 9.56
C ASP A 61 -21.47 -7.04 9.02
N VAL A 62 -20.52 -6.59 9.82
CA VAL A 62 -19.50 -5.63 9.41
C VAL A 62 -18.21 -6.39 9.11
N ASP A 63 -17.63 -6.13 7.96
CA ASP A 63 -16.32 -6.64 7.59
C ASP A 63 -15.25 -5.68 8.10
N PHE A 64 -14.35 -6.17 8.95
CA PHE A 64 -13.15 -5.46 9.36
C PHE A 64 -11.94 -6.02 8.64
N SER A 65 -11.04 -5.15 8.20
CA SER A 65 -9.82 -5.56 7.50
C SER A 65 -8.58 -4.84 8.02
N ILE A 66 -7.46 -5.55 7.93
CA ILE A 66 -6.12 -5.02 8.13
C ILE A 66 -5.22 -5.55 7.02
N GLU A 67 -4.41 -4.68 6.44
CA GLU A 67 -3.42 -5.04 5.44
C GLU A 67 -2.12 -4.31 5.72
N PHE A 68 -1.02 -5.01 5.61
CA PHE A 68 0.32 -4.45 5.61
C PHE A 68 1.02 -4.82 4.31
N SER A 69 1.57 -3.80 3.64
CA SER A 69 2.37 -3.95 2.42
C SER A 69 3.73 -3.29 2.58
N ARG A 70 4.76 -3.93 2.05
CA ARG A 70 6.10 -3.35 1.92
C ARG A 70 6.58 -3.43 0.49
N PHE A 71 6.93 -2.29 -0.05
CA PHE A 71 7.61 -2.18 -1.34
C PHE A 71 9.09 -1.84 -1.11
N LYS A 72 9.99 -2.64 -1.69
CA LYS A 72 11.41 -2.36 -1.72
C LYS A 72 11.83 -1.94 -3.11
N ALA A 73 12.40 -0.74 -3.23
CA ALA A 73 12.79 -0.13 -4.49
C ALA A 73 14.30 0.10 -4.63
N GLY A 74 15.00 0.25 -3.52
CA GLY A 74 16.40 0.65 -3.50
C GLY A 74 17.33 -0.30 -2.74
N PRO A 75 18.63 -0.01 -2.78
CA PRO A 75 19.65 -0.72 -2.02
C PRO A 75 19.38 -0.61 -0.50
N ALA A 76 19.80 -1.64 0.24
CA ALA A 76 19.71 -1.63 1.69
C ALA A 76 20.44 -0.43 2.30
N GLY A 77 19.78 0.26 3.23
CA GLY A 77 20.32 1.44 3.91
C GLY A 77 20.18 2.76 3.12
N SER A 78 19.67 2.73 1.90
CA SER A 78 19.36 3.98 1.18
C SER A 78 18.06 4.60 1.66
N PRO A 79 17.88 5.94 1.57
CA PRO A 79 16.61 6.61 1.90
C PRO A 79 15.43 6.07 1.09
N TRP A 80 15.67 5.58 -0.13
CA TRP A 80 14.66 4.99 -1.03
C TRP A 80 14.60 3.46 -0.97
N GLU A 81 15.13 2.86 0.09
CA GLU A 81 15.14 1.40 0.21
C GLU A 81 13.75 0.82 0.17
N LYS A 82 12.80 1.43 0.91
CA LYS A 82 11.48 0.85 1.09
C LYS A 82 10.38 1.90 1.31
N GLN A 83 9.16 1.45 1.07
CA GLN A 83 7.93 2.11 1.49
C GLN A 83 7.05 1.07 2.19
N ASP A 84 6.52 1.42 3.34
CA ASP A 84 5.60 0.63 4.13
C ASP A 84 4.20 1.25 4.09
N GLN A 85 3.17 0.41 3.99
CA GLN A 85 1.78 0.83 4.03
C GLN A 85 1.01 -0.06 4.99
N LEU A 86 0.21 0.56 5.85
CA LEU A 86 -0.78 -0.09 6.69
C LEU A 86 -2.15 0.45 6.35
N VAL A 87 -3.09 -0.44 6.08
CA VAL A 87 -4.49 -0.12 5.82
C VAL A 87 -5.36 -0.80 6.87
N LEU A 88 -6.25 -0.05 7.49
CA LEU A 88 -7.33 -0.54 8.34
C LEU A 88 -8.64 -0.19 7.65
N GLY A 89 -9.51 -1.17 7.46
CA GLY A 89 -10.77 -1.00 6.77
C GLY A 89 -11.96 -1.51 7.58
N ALA A 90 -13.11 -0.90 7.34
CA ALA A 90 -14.40 -1.42 7.75
C ALA A 90 -15.41 -1.22 6.61
N SER A 91 -16.25 -2.21 6.34
CA SER A 91 -17.31 -2.11 5.35
C SER A 91 -18.60 -2.74 5.85
N TYR A 92 -19.73 -2.14 5.46
CA TYR A 92 -21.06 -2.54 5.88
C TYR A 92 -22.02 -2.51 4.69
N TYR A 93 -22.60 -3.64 4.35
CA TYR A 93 -23.65 -3.74 3.33
C TYR A 93 -25.01 -3.37 3.94
N VAL A 94 -25.47 -2.16 3.67
CA VAL A 94 -26.83 -1.70 4.07
C VAL A 94 -27.90 -2.46 3.28
N ALA A 95 -27.61 -2.78 2.01
CA ALA A 95 -28.41 -3.59 1.11
C ALA A 95 -27.48 -4.37 0.17
N PRO A 96 -27.95 -5.40 -0.54
CA PRO A 96 -27.10 -6.20 -1.44
C PRO A 96 -26.32 -5.40 -2.48
N ASN A 97 -26.83 -4.24 -2.85
CA ASN A 97 -26.22 -3.35 -3.84
C ASN A 97 -25.72 -2.01 -3.24
N LEU A 98 -25.68 -1.88 -1.90
CA LEU A 98 -25.28 -0.64 -1.23
C LEU A 98 -24.31 -0.95 -0.10
N ASN A 99 -23.05 -0.57 -0.28
CA ASN A 99 -21.97 -0.73 0.68
C ASN A 99 -21.48 0.64 1.19
N LEU A 100 -21.36 0.78 2.51
CA LEU A 100 -20.67 1.88 3.16
C LEU A 100 -19.28 1.38 3.56
N PHE A 101 -18.26 2.19 3.38
CA PHE A 101 -16.91 1.81 3.81
C PHE A 101 -16.13 2.98 4.40
N ALA A 102 -15.19 2.63 5.27
CA ALA A 102 -14.21 3.53 5.85
C ALA A 102 -12.83 2.88 5.81
N GLU A 103 -11.80 3.64 5.46
CA GLU A 103 -10.41 3.17 5.43
C GLU A 103 -9.49 4.21 6.07
N ALA A 104 -8.63 3.74 6.97
CA ALA A 104 -7.51 4.51 7.50
C ALA A 104 -6.22 3.95 6.92
N ILE A 105 -5.47 4.77 6.20
CA ILE A 105 -4.26 4.39 5.48
C ILE A 105 -3.09 5.16 6.06
N ARG A 106 -2.02 4.46 6.44
CA ARG A 106 -0.74 5.05 6.81
C ARG A 106 0.32 4.56 5.83
N VAL A 107 0.99 5.51 5.19
CA VAL A 107 2.13 5.25 4.31
C VAL A 107 3.36 5.91 4.89
N GLU A 108 4.45 5.16 5.00
CA GLU A 108 5.74 5.64 5.45
C GLU A 108 6.81 5.22 4.45
N GLY A 109 7.57 6.18 3.96
CA GLY A 109 8.60 5.89 2.97
C GLY A 109 9.25 7.13 2.39
N TRP A 110 10.10 6.90 1.44
CA TRP A 110 10.80 7.96 0.73
C TRP A 110 9.83 8.82 -0.07
N VAL A 111 9.93 10.15 0.09
CA VAL A 111 8.96 11.12 -0.45
C VAL A 111 8.62 10.90 -1.92
N PRO A 112 9.55 10.66 -2.83
CA PRO A 112 9.23 10.44 -4.24
C PRO A 112 8.45 9.15 -4.55
N LEU A 113 8.48 8.16 -3.65
CA LEU A 113 7.69 6.92 -3.78
C LEU A 113 6.35 7.01 -3.07
N ASN A 114 6.18 7.95 -2.16
CA ASN A 114 4.96 8.12 -1.39
C ASN A 114 3.97 9.00 -2.17
N PHE A 115 3.20 8.38 -3.04
CA PHE A 115 2.21 9.06 -3.88
C PHE A 115 1.14 9.80 -3.09
N LEU A 116 0.85 9.38 -1.87
CA LEU A 116 -0.17 10.00 -1.03
C LEU A 116 0.33 11.27 -0.36
N SER A 117 1.63 11.44 -0.19
CA SER A 117 2.20 12.64 0.43
C SER A 117 2.12 13.87 -0.47
N GLY A 118 1.66 13.71 -1.71
CA GLY A 118 1.65 14.79 -2.67
C GLY A 118 3.05 15.33 -2.95
N GLY A 119 4.05 14.50 -2.73
CA GLY A 119 5.46 14.81 -2.95
C GLY A 119 5.77 15.04 -4.41
N ASN A 120 5.10 16.02 -5.00
CA ASN A 120 5.63 16.65 -6.17
C ASN A 120 6.96 17.28 -5.74
N PRO A 121 8.08 16.74 -6.18
CA PRO A 121 9.39 17.24 -5.76
C PRO A 121 9.63 18.67 -6.24
N GLY A 122 8.61 19.35 -6.70
CA GLY A 122 8.73 20.69 -7.24
C GLY A 122 10.02 20.82 -8.06
N SER A 123 10.12 21.63 -8.98
CA SER A 123 11.23 21.84 -9.90
C SER A 123 12.63 22.08 -9.27
N VAL A 124 12.90 21.65 -8.03
CA VAL A 124 14.15 21.97 -7.32
C VAL A 124 15.12 20.81 -7.41
N VAL A 125 16.00 20.91 -8.36
CA VAL A 125 17.12 19.98 -8.58
C VAL A 125 18.10 20.05 -7.41
N GLY A 126 18.51 18.89 -6.88
CA GLY A 126 19.60 18.80 -5.92
C GLY A 126 19.26 19.25 -4.50
N THR A 127 18.01 19.28 -4.13
CA THR A 127 17.59 19.60 -2.77
C THR A 127 17.54 18.40 -1.84
N SER A 128 17.54 18.67 -0.55
CA SER A 128 17.51 17.68 0.53
C SER A 128 16.27 16.75 0.55
N TRP A 129 15.28 16.97 -0.30
CA TRP A 129 14.10 16.09 -0.38
C TRP A 129 14.43 14.70 -0.92
N SER A 130 15.50 14.54 -1.69
CA SER A 130 15.94 13.24 -2.21
C SER A 130 16.33 12.23 -1.11
N SER A 131 16.67 12.72 0.06
CA SER A 131 17.01 11.91 1.23
C SER A 131 15.91 11.85 2.29
N GLN A 132 14.75 12.48 2.04
CA GLN A 132 13.68 12.58 3.03
C GLN A 132 12.74 11.38 2.96
N THR A 133 12.34 10.92 4.14
CA THR A 133 11.18 10.05 4.34
C THR A 133 10.01 10.86 4.86
N SER A 134 8.81 10.43 4.56
CA SER A 134 7.58 11.03 5.07
C SER A 134 6.63 9.97 5.58
N THR A 135 5.76 10.39 6.50
CA THR A 135 4.60 9.62 6.94
C THR A 135 3.35 10.36 6.51
N THR A 136 2.48 9.69 5.77
CA THR A 136 1.19 10.22 5.33
C THR A 136 0.08 9.37 5.93
N ASN A 137 -0.93 10.03 6.50
CA ASN A 137 -2.13 9.38 6.98
C ASN A 137 -3.32 9.90 6.17
N VAL A 138 -4.16 8.98 5.70
CA VAL A 138 -5.37 9.27 4.92
C VAL A 138 -6.55 8.57 5.58
N LEU A 139 -7.68 9.27 5.68
CA LEU A 139 -8.96 8.69 6.04
C LEU A 139 -9.88 8.80 4.82
N THR A 140 -10.37 7.68 4.35
CA THR A 140 -11.34 7.59 3.26
C THR A 140 -12.68 7.13 3.82
N LEU A 141 -13.75 7.81 3.44
CA LEU A 141 -15.12 7.40 3.69
C LEU A 141 -15.85 7.33 2.36
N GLY A 142 -16.62 6.30 2.13
CA GLY A 142 -17.26 6.14 0.83
C GLY A 142 -18.54 5.31 0.87
N ILE A 143 -19.27 5.45 -0.23
CA ILE A 143 -20.49 4.71 -0.53
C ILE A 143 -20.30 4.11 -1.91
N GLN A 144 -20.54 2.82 -2.02
CA GLN A 144 -20.56 2.10 -3.29
C GLN A 144 -21.99 1.60 -3.56
N ALA A 145 -22.56 1.99 -4.67
CA ALA A 145 -23.88 1.52 -5.13
C ALA A 145 -23.76 0.80 -6.47
N GLY A 146 -24.41 -0.35 -6.60
CA GLY A 146 -24.57 -1.09 -7.86
C GLY A 146 -25.99 -0.95 -8.41
N PHE A 147 -26.12 -0.82 -9.74
CA PHE A 147 -27.42 -0.71 -10.41
C PHE A 147 -27.58 -1.82 -11.45
#